data_c324d0ac1e0691d340d4948b5f2f1268
#
_entry.id   c324d0ac1e0691d340d4948b5f2f1268
#
_cell.length_a   1.000
_cell.length_b   1.000
_cell.length_c   1.000
_cell.angle_alpha   90.00
_cell.angle_beta   90.00
_cell.angle_gamma   90.00
#
_symmetry.space_group_name_H-M   'P 1'
#
loop_
_entity.id
_entity.type
_entity.pdbx_description
1 polymer ?
#
loop_
_entity_poly.entity_id
_entity_poly.type
_entity_poly.pdbx_seq_one_letter_code
_entity_poly.pdbx_strand_id
1 'polypeptide(L)'
;MTTDPSPPPGAPTAVTVVHSPACHFCDDALDALAELGARHALEVSVVEIDSPLGATLVAVHRPAMNPLVLVDGAFFSSGRLPRRKLARLLEARDAALVAAGH
;
A
#
# COMPACT_ATOMS: atom_id res chain seq x y z
N MET A 1 24.97 -11.67 -2.02
CA MET A 1 24.40 -10.85 -0.98
C MET A 1 22.89 -10.84 -1.09
N THR A 2 22.23 -11.30 -0.07
CA THR A 2 20.78 -11.41 -0.09
C THR A 2 20.15 -10.08 0.23
N THR A 3 19.28 -9.64 -0.65
CA THR A 3 18.50 -8.45 -0.37
C THR A 3 17.23 -8.90 0.31
N ASP A 4 17.12 -8.63 1.59
CA ASP A 4 15.88 -8.88 2.31
C ASP A 4 14.85 -7.86 1.84
N PRO A 5 13.71 -8.28 1.28
CA PRO A 5 12.68 -7.34 0.85
C PRO A 5 11.94 -6.69 2.02
N SER A 6 12.11 -7.21 3.22
CA SER A 6 11.47 -6.64 4.39
C SER A 6 12.12 -5.32 4.78
N PRO A 7 11.35 -4.26 5.05
CA PRO A 7 11.92 -3.00 5.50
C PRO A 7 12.54 -3.16 6.88
N PRO A 8 13.58 -2.38 7.20
CA PRO A 8 14.17 -2.41 8.54
C PRO A 8 13.15 -1.92 9.59
N PRO A 9 13.32 -2.31 10.87
CA PRO A 9 12.45 -1.83 11.94
C PRO A 9 12.43 -0.29 11.96
N GLY A 10 11.24 0.27 12.09
CA GLY A 10 11.05 1.72 12.08
C GLY A 10 10.89 2.33 10.70
N ALA A 11 11.07 1.56 9.63
CA ALA A 11 10.85 2.07 8.28
C ALA A 11 9.37 2.29 8.03
N PRO A 12 9.00 3.32 7.22
CA PRO A 12 7.60 3.51 6.86
C PRO A 12 7.07 2.32 6.07
N THR A 13 5.78 2.06 6.21
CA THR A 13 5.10 1.04 5.42
C THR A 13 4.96 1.53 3.99
N ALA A 14 5.47 0.77 3.04
CA ALA A 14 5.37 1.12 1.63
C ALA A 14 4.01 0.69 1.08
N VAL A 15 3.25 1.66 0.57
CA VAL A 15 1.95 1.42 -0.04
C VAL A 15 2.02 1.86 -1.49
N THR A 16 1.73 0.95 -2.41
CA THR A 16 1.71 1.23 -3.84
C THR A 16 0.27 1.21 -4.33
N VAL A 17 -0.14 2.29 -4.99
CA VAL A 17 -1.46 2.41 -5.59
C VAL A 17 -1.31 2.47 -7.11
N VAL A 18 -1.87 1.49 -7.81
CA VAL A 18 -1.90 1.52 -9.27
C VAL A 18 -3.13 2.32 -9.69
N HIS A 19 -2.88 3.52 -10.15
CA HIS A 19 -3.89 4.54 -10.44
C HIS A 19 -4.37 4.46 -11.89
N SER A 20 -5.69 4.60 -12.07
CA SER A 20 -6.32 4.68 -13.38
C SER A 20 -7.03 6.02 -13.53
N PRO A 21 -7.06 6.62 -14.74
CA PRO A 21 -7.81 7.86 -14.96
C PRO A 21 -9.29 7.68 -14.66
N ALA A 22 -9.95 8.76 -14.18
CA ALA A 22 -11.38 8.78 -13.88
C ALA A 22 -11.84 7.66 -12.94
N CYS A 23 -11.02 7.33 -11.96
CA CYS A 23 -11.27 6.25 -11.02
C CYS A 23 -11.61 6.85 -9.65
N HIS A 24 -12.89 6.78 -9.26
CA HIS A 24 -13.32 7.29 -7.95
C HIS A 24 -12.70 6.52 -6.80
N PHE A 25 -12.55 5.22 -6.94
CA PHE A 25 -11.92 4.39 -5.90
C PHE A 25 -10.44 4.68 -5.76
N CYS A 26 -9.78 5.12 -6.84
CA CYS A 26 -8.39 5.56 -6.76
C CYS A 26 -8.27 6.82 -5.92
N ASP A 27 -9.15 7.79 -6.15
CA ASP A 27 -9.18 9.03 -5.36
C ASP A 27 -9.52 8.74 -3.91
N ASP A 28 -10.49 7.88 -3.65
CA ASP A 28 -10.85 7.46 -2.29
C ASP A 28 -9.68 6.79 -1.58
N ALA A 29 -8.94 5.94 -2.28
CA ALA A 29 -7.78 5.27 -1.72
C ALA A 29 -6.69 6.28 -1.32
N LEU A 30 -6.43 7.27 -2.16
CA LEU A 30 -5.44 8.30 -1.86
C LEU A 30 -5.86 9.15 -0.67
N ASP A 31 -7.14 9.49 -0.57
CA ASP A 31 -7.68 10.22 0.58
C ASP A 31 -7.53 9.40 1.87
N ALA A 32 -7.85 8.12 1.82
CA ALA A 32 -7.71 7.23 2.96
C ALA A 32 -6.24 7.12 3.41
N LEU A 33 -5.32 7.03 2.46
CA LEU A 33 -3.90 6.94 2.76
C LEU A 33 -3.37 8.24 3.35
N ALA A 34 -3.88 9.38 2.90
CA ALA A 34 -3.52 10.67 3.51
C ALA A 34 -3.97 10.74 4.97
N GLU A 35 -5.18 10.27 5.27
CA GLU A 35 -5.69 10.23 6.65
C GLU A 35 -4.86 9.28 7.52
N LEU A 36 -4.57 8.08 7.02
CA LEU A 36 -3.78 7.10 7.77
C LEU A 36 -2.33 7.55 7.93
N GLY A 37 -1.79 8.25 6.93
CA GLY A 37 -0.44 8.80 6.99
C GLY A 37 -0.25 9.86 8.07
N ALA A 38 -1.34 10.47 8.56
CA ALA A 38 -1.28 11.40 9.68
C ALA A 38 -1.03 10.69 11.01
N ARG A 39 -1.31 9.39 11.10
CA ARG A 39 -1.17 8.59 12.33
C ARG A 39 -0.09 7.53 12.23
N HIS A 40 0.26 7.11 11.03
CA HIS A 40 1.21 6.04 10.79
C HIS A 40 2.24 6.48 9.76
N ALA A 41 3.45 5.98 9.88
CA ALA A 41 4.50 6.27 8.91
C ALA A 41 4.21 5.48 7.62
N LEU A 42 3.81 6.18 6.57
CA LEU A 42 3.53 5.60 5.27
C LEU A 42 4.42 6.22 4.20
N GLU A 43 4.85 5.38 3.26
CA GLU A 43 5.47 5.83 2.03
C GLU A 43 4.56 5.40 0.88
N VAL A 44 3.82 6.36 0.33
CA VAL A 44 2.83 6.09 -0.71
C VAL A 44 3.44 6.36 -2.07
N SER A 45 3.38 5.37 -2.93
CA SER A 45 3.80 5.48 -4.33
C SER A 45 2.60 5.31 -5.24
N VAL A 46 2.40 6.26 -6.14
CA VAL A 46 1.33 6.20 -7.13
C VAL A 46 1.93 5.79 -8.46
N VAL A 47 1.46 4.69 -9.00
CA VAL A 47 1.94 4.13 -10.27
C VAL A 47 0.79 4.17 -11.27
N GLU A 48 0.99 4.84 -12.41
CA GLU A 48 -0.05 4.89 -13.42
C GLU A 48 -0.23 3.52 -14.09
N ILE A 49 -1.50 3.13 -14.30
CA ILE A 49 -1.83 1.81 -14.84
C ILE A 49 -1.25 1.59 -16.25
N ASP A 50 -1.11 2.64 -17.02
CA ASP A 50 -0.59 2.57 -18.38
C ASP A 50 0.93 2.71 -18.45
N SER A 51 1.59 2.88 -17.32
CA SER A 51 3.06 2.87 -17.28
C SER A 51 3.59 1.43 -17.39
N PRO A 52 4.87 1.26 -17.76
CA PRO A 52 5.46 -0.10 -17.80
C PRO A 52 5.36 -0.84 -16.47
N LEU A 53 5.62 -0.15 -15.35
CA LEU A 53 5.51 -0.75 -14.03
C LEU A 53 4.06 -1.08 -13.70
N GLY A 54 3.13 -0.19 -13.99
CA GLY A 54 1.71 -0.42 -13.77
C GLY A 54 1.20 -1.64 -14.54
N ALA A 55 1.58 -1.75 -15.80
CA ALA A 55 1.21 -2.91 -16.63
C ALA A 55 1.77 -4.21 -16.05
N THR A 56 3.02 -4.19 -15.58
CA THR A 56 3.65 -5.36 -14.95
C THR A 56 2.92 -5.77 -13.68
N LEU A 57 2.58 -4.83 -12.82
CA LEU A 57 1.89 -5.11 -11.57
C LEU A 57 0.50 -5.69 -11.83
N VAL A 58 -0.22 -5.15 -12.80
CA VAL A 58 -1.54 -5.67 -13.18
C VAL A 58 -1.42 -7.10 -13.73
N ALA A 59 -0.41 -7.36 -14.54
CA ALA A 59 -0.19 -8.71 -15.10
C ALA A 59 0.15 -9.72 -14.01
N VAL A 60 0.91 -9.33 -13.01
CA VAL A 60 1.32 -10.22 -11.91
C VAL A 60 0.15 -10.48 -10.96
N HIS A 61 -0.55 -9.44 -10.53
CA HIS A 61 -1.55 -9.54 -9.47
C HIS A 61 -2.97 -9.75 -9.97
N ARG A 62 -3.25 -9.45 -11.23
CA ARG A 62 -4.56 -9.63 -11.88
C ARG A 62 -5.70 -9.09 -11.02
N PRO A 63 -5.69 -7.80 -10.67
CA PRO A 63 -6.74 -7.25 -9.83
C PRO A 63 -8.08 -7.27 -10.54
N ALA A 64 -9.14 -7.61 -9.80
CA ALA A 64 -10.49 -7.62 -10.34
C ALA A 64 -11.01 -6.21 -10.62
N MET A 65 -10.52 -5.23 -9.86
CA MET A 65 -10.96 -3.84 -9.93
C MET A 65 -9.79 -2.90 -9.70
N ASN A 66 -9.98 -1.65 -10.07
CA ASN A 66 -9.02 -0.59 -9.75
C ASN A 66 -9.46 0.16 -8.49
N PRO A 67 -8.53 0.67 -7.69
CA PRO A 67 -7.10 0.54 -7.82
C PRO A 67 -6.59 -0.79 -7.28
N LEU A 68 -5.47 -1.26 -7.80
CA LEU A 68 -4.68 -2.31 -7.16
C LEU A 68 -3.85 -1.64 -6.07
N VAL A 69 -3.90 -2.17 -4.86
CA VAL A 69 -3.11 -1.65 -3.74
C VAL A 69 -2.20 -2.74 -3.21
N LEU A 70 -0.92 -2.41 -3.12
CA LEU A 70 0.10 -3.29 -2.58
C LEU A 70 0.64 -2.71 -1.27
N VAL A 71 0.91 -3.56 -0.31
CA VAL A 71 1.59 -3.18 0.93
C VAL A 71 2.90 -3.95 1.00
N ASP A 72 4.01 -3.22 1.05
CA ASP A 72 5.36 -3.77 0.99
C ASP A 72 5.55 -4.74 -0.19
N GLY A 73 4.96 -4.41 -1.33
CA GLY A 73 5.07 -5.20 -2.54
C GLY A 73 4.11 -6.37 -2.65
N ALA A 74 3.34 -6.67 -1.61
CA ALA A 74 2.39 -7.79 -1.62
C ALA A 74 0.97 -7.27 -1.87
N PHE A 75 0.17 -8.08 -2.56
CA PHE A 75 -1.23 -7.75 -2.81
C PHE A 75 -1.94 -7.47 -1.48
N PHE A 76 -2.63 -6.34 -1.42
CA PHE A 76 -3.45 -6.00 -0.26
C PHE A 76 -4.93 -5.92 -0.63
N SER A 77 -5.27 -5.17 -1.68
CA SER A 77 -6.67 -5.03 -2.11
C SER A 77 -6.76 -4.64 -3.58
N SER A 78 -7.93 -4.85 -4.15
CA SER A 78 -8.30 -4.30 -5.45
C SER A 78 -9.70 -3.71 -5.35
N GLY A 79 -9.92 -2.57 -6.00
CA GLY A 79 -11.13 -1.79 -5.85
C GLY A 79 -11.07 -0.88 -4.63
N ARG A 80 -12.20 -0.64 -4.00
CA ARG A 80 -12.27 0.27 -2.86
C ARG A 80 -11.32 -0.17 -1.74
N LEU A 81 -10.52 0.77 -1.25
CA LEU A 81 -9.56 0.47 -0.18
C LEU A 81 -10.29 0.14 1.13
N PRO A 82 -10.04 -1.05 1.73
CA PRO A 82 -10.63 -1.40 3.01
C PRO A 82 -9.88 -0.68 4.14
N ARG A 83 -10.35 0.51 4.50
CA ARG A 83 -9.69 1.40 5.45
C ARG A 83 -9.44 0.75 6.82
N ARG A 84 -10.43 0.03 7.34
CA ARG A 84 -10.30 -0.62 8.65
C ARG A 84 -9.28 -1.73 8.64
N LYS A 85 -9.26 -2.52 7.58
CA LYS A 85 -8.29 -3.60 7.43
C LYS A 85 -6.88 -3.05 7.39
N LEU A 86 -6.67 -1.97 6.63
CA LEU A 86 -5.36 -1.33 6.56
C LEU A 86 -4.98 -0.70 7.90
N ALA A 87 -5.90 -0.03 8.57
CA ALA A 87 -5.65 0.57 9.88
C ALA A 87 -5.21 -0.50 10.88
N ARG A 88 -5.86 -1.65 10.90
CA ARG A 88 -5.48 -2.77 11.79
C ARG A 88 -4.09 -3.29 11.49
N LEU A 89 -3.76 -3.40 10.21
CA LEU A 89 -2.42 -3.85 9.81
C LEU A 89 -1.35 -2.86 10.31
N LEU A 90 -1.60 -1.57 10.15
CA LEU A 90 -0.66 -0.53 10.58
C LEU A 90 -0.54 -0.48 12.10
N GLU A 91 -1.65 -0.62 12.81
CA GLU A 91 -1.65 -0.69 14.28
C GLU A 91 -0.86 -1.89 14.78
N ALA A 92 -1.03 -3.05 14.14
CA ALA A 92 -0.29 -4.26 14.49
C ALA A 92 1.22 -4.07 14.25
N ARG A 93 1.61 -3.37 13.19
CA ARG A 93 3.01 -3.06 12.92
C ARG A 93 3.58 -2.12 13.95
N ASP A 94 2.84 -1.08 14.34
CA ASP A 94 3.27 -0.14 15.34
C ASP A 94 3.46 -0.85 16.70
N ALA A 95 2.53 -1.72 17.06
CA ALA A 95 2.65 -2.50 18.29
C ALA A 95 3.85 -3.45 18.26
N ALA A 96 4.10 -4.11 17.14
CA ALA A 96 5.26 -4.98 16.98
C ALA A 96 6.56 -4.20 17.05
N LEU A 97 6.59 -3.00 16.50
CA LEU A 97 7.77 -2.12 16.54
C LEU A 97 8.08 -1.70 17.96
N VAL A 98 7.06 -1.31 18.73
CA VAL A 98 7.22 -0.95 20.14
C VAL A 98 7.74 -2.13 20.95
N ALA A 99 7.19 -3.33 20.74
CA ALA A 99 7.63 -4.54 21.40
C ALA A 99 9.08 -4.90 21.03
N ALA A 100 9.46 -4.72 19.76
CA ALA A 100 10.81 -5.00 19.28
C ALA A 100 11.82 -3.94 19.73
N GLY A 101 11.35 -2.75 20.05
CA GLY A 101 12.20 -1.64 20.46
C GLY A 101 12.74 -1.74 21.89
N HIS A 102 12.36 -2.76 22.59
CA HIS A 102 12.87 -3.06 23.92
C HIS A 102 14.03 -4.04 23.82
#